data_6706f8a6c16f8b10653e372df0132ddb
#
_entry.id   6706f8a6c16f8b10653e372df0132ddb
#
_cell.length_a   1.000
_cell.length_b   1.000
_cell.length_c   1.000
_cell.angle_alpha   90.00
_cell.angle_beta   90.00
_cell.angle_gamma   90.00
#
_symmetry.space_group_name_H-M   'P 1'
#
loop_
_entity.id
_entity.type
_entity.pdbx_description
1 polymer ?
#
loop_
_entity_poly.entity_id
_entity_poly.type
_entity_poly.pdbx_seq_one_letter_code
_entity_poly.pdbx_strand_id
1 'polypeptide(L)'
;MYYIMTRLNFKVHLPWMVLMLIISIQSSISSIDVPQLGITFMDKILHFFIFGVLGVLIIRGMLLNRINRALIWTMIIGATFAMLDEWHQFYVPGRDASVDDFIADVLGILTFSMIYYGYYHKKKRRALVLKKETEPSVS
;
A
#
# COMPACT_ATOMS: atom_id res chain seq x y z
N MET A 1 -33.63 -8.05 6.16
CA MET A 1 -32.36 -7.60 5.53
C MET A 1 -31.49 -7.04 6.64
N TYR A 2 -30.77 -7.94 7.35
CA TYR A 2 -29.92 -7.56 8.49
C TYR A 2 -28.62 -6.96 7.95
N TYR A 3 -28.44 -5.66 8.03
CA TYR A 3 -27.16 -4.99 7.90
C TYR A 3 -26.31 -5.39 9.13
N ILE A 4 -25.47 -6.42 8.99
CA ILE A 4 -24.42 -6.67 9.96
C ILE A 4 -23.44 -5.50 9.81
N MET A 5 -23.55 -4.52 10.68
CA MET A 5 -22.50 -3.51 10.88
C MET A 5 -21.26 -4.26 11.36
N THR A 6 -20.44 -4.70 10.43
CA THR A 6 -19.11 -5.21 10.76
C THR A 6 -18.34 -4.05 11.39
N ARG A 7 -18.08 -4.15 12.70
CA ARG A 7 -17.26 -3.16 13.42
C ARG A 7 -15.93 -3.06 12.67
N LEU A 8 -15.60 -1.85 12.21
CA LEU A 8 -14.32 -1.55 11.60
C LEU A 8 -13.20 -1.94 12.58
N ASN A 9 -12.42 -2.93 12.23
CA ASN A 9 -11.27 -3.32 13.02
C ASN A 9 -10.10 -2.38 12.71
N PHE A 10 -9.92 -1.36 13.53
CA PHE A 10 -8.87 -0.37 13.35
C PHE A 10 -7.45 -0.97 13.37
N LYS A 11 -7.25 -2.06 14.12
CA LYS A 11 -5.93 -2.71 14.26
C LYS A 11 -5.35 -3.19 12.92
N VAL A 12 -6.21 -3.51 11.93
CA VAL A 12 -5.72 -3.96 10.61
C VAL A 12 -5.17 -2.81 9.76
N HIS A 13 -5.43 -1.57 10.17
CA HIS A 13 -4.90 -0.37 9.50
C HIS A 13 -3.57 0.11 10.11
N LEU A 14 -3.24 -0.30 11.34
CA LEU A 14 -2.00 0.10 12.00
C LEU A 14 -0.73 -0.16 11.16
N PRO A 15 -0.54 -1.31 10.47
CA PRO A 15 0.69 -1.56 9.75
C PRO A 15 1.01 -0.53 8.66
N TRP A 16 0.02 -0.14 7.85
CA TRP A 16 0.26 0.86 6.81
C TRP A 16 0.40 2.28 7.38
N MET A 17 -0.29 2.59 8.48
CA MET A 17 -0.13 3.89 9.17
C MET A 17 1.27 4.02 9.77
N VAL A 18 1.78 2.95 10.40
CA VAL A 18 3.16 2.92 10.91
C VAL A 18 4.17 3.05 9.78
N LEU A 19 3.96 2.35 8.65
CA LEU A 19 4.87 2.48 7.51
C LEU A 19 4.84 3.90 6.91
N MET A 20 3.68 4.54 6.79
CA MET A 20 3.59 5.95 6.38
C MET A 20 4.40 6.86 7.30
N LEU A 21 4.30 6.65 8.62
CA LEU A 21 5.08 7.42 9.59
C LEU A 21 6.59 7.19 9.41
N ILE A 22 7.03 5.96 9.19
CA ILE A 22 8.43 5.62 8.93
C ILE A 22 8.92 6.31 7.65
N ILE A 23 8.14 6.26 6.57
CA ILE A 23 8.47 6.96 5.31
C ILE A 23 8.61 8.46 5.57
N SER A 24 7.64 9.10 6.24
CA SER A 24 7.68 10.53 6.54
C SER A 24 8.89 10.94 7.39
N ILE A 25 9.30 10.10 8.34
CA ILE A 25 10.52 10.33 9.12
C ILE A 25 11.76 10.22 8.22
N GLN A 26 11.84 9.19 7.40
CA GLN A 26 12.93 8.98 6.45
C GLN A 26 13.04 10.16 5.46
N SER A 27 11.91 10.63 4.91
CA SER A 27 11.84 11.76 3.98
C SER A 27 12.27 13.10 4.63
N SER A 28 12.17 13.19 5.97
CA SER A 28 12.59 14.38 6.73
C SER A 28 14.11 14.44 6.98
N ILE A 29 14.84 13.35 6.71
CA ILE A 29 16.29 13.32 6.93
C ILE A 29 16.99 14.01 5.75
N SER A 30 17.74 15.07 6.07
CA SER A 30 18.55 15.78 5.08
C SER A 30 19.63 14.87 4.48
N SER A 31 19.83 14.94 3.17
CA SER A 31 20.86 14.19 2.44
C SER A 31 22.13 15.03 2.13
N ILE A 32 22.27 16.20 2.75
CA ILE A 32 23.41 17.12 2.49
C ILE A 32 24.77 16.41 2.71
N ASP A 33 24.85 15.50 3.68
CA ASP A 33 26.08 14.82 4.06
C ASP A 33 26.27 13.45 3.36
N VAL A 34 25.34 13.05 2.51
CA VAL A 34 25.42 11.77 1.78
C VAL A 34 26.00 12.06 0.39
N PRO A 35 27.18 11.48 0.03
CA PRO A 35 27.69 11.62 -1.32
C PRO A 35 26.64 11.16 -2.34
N GLN A 36 26.23 12.03 -3.22
CA GLN A 36 25.34 11.67 -4.34
C GLN A 36 26.14 10.79 -5.32
N LEU A 37 26.18 9.51 -5.01
CA LEU A 37 26.76 8.48 -5.88
C LEU A 37 25.79 8.27 -7.05
N GLY A 38 25.62 9.21 -7.96
CA GLY A 38 25.05 9.08 -9.31
C GLY A 38 23.97 8.01 -9.62
N ILE A 39 23.26 7.51 -8.61
CA ILE A 39 22.37 6.35 -8.69
C ILE A 39 20.91 6.84 -8.65
N THR A 40 20.57 7.77 -9.53
CA THR A 40 19.18 8.23 -9.70
C THR A 40 18.20 7.11 -10.02
N PHE A 41 18.66 6.04 -10.67
CA PHE A 41 17.84 4.88 -10.98
C PHE A 41 17.57 3.99 -9.76
N MET A 42 18.55 3.84 -8.85
CA MET A 42 18.38 3.02 -7.65
C MET A 42 17.37 3.64 -6.67
N ASP A 43 17.34 4.97 -6.59
CA ASP A 43 16.37 5.69 -5.77
C ASP A 43 14.93 5.39 -6.21
N LYS A 44 14.65 5.48 -7.50
CA LYS A 44 13.34 5.13 -8.08
C LYS A 44 12.93 3.68 -7.83
N ILE A 45 13.88 2.76 -7.86
CA ILE A 45 13.62 1.35 -7.52
C ILE A 45 13.23 1.23 -6.04
N LEU A 46 13.93 1.92 -5.15
CA LEU A 46 13.61 1.92 -3.72
C LEU A 46 12.20 2.49 -3.46
N HIS A 47 11.86 3.63 -4.08
CA HIS A 47 10.54 4.23 -4.04
C HIS A 47 9.47 3.22 -4.49
N PHE A 48 9.64 2.63 -5.67
CA PHE A 48 8.73 1.62 -6.21
C PHE A 48 8.46 0.46 -5.23
N PHE A 49 9.51 -0.09 -4.62
CA PHE A 49 9.35 -1.22 -3.70
C PHE A 49 8.77 -0.80 -2.35
N ILE A 50 9.21 0.31 -1.77
CA ILE A 50 8.72 0.79 -0.47
C ILE A 50 7.22 1.13 -0.56
N PHE A 51 6.84 1.89 -1.57
CA PHE A 51 5.43 2.22 -1.81
C PHE A 51 4.62 1.03 -2.31
N GLY A 52 5.26 0.06 -2.98
CA GLY A 52 4.65 -1.23 -3.28
C GLY A 52 4.24 -2.00 -2.03
N VAL A 53 5.12 -2.08 -1.03
CA VAL A 53 4.80 -2.68 0.28
C VAL A 53 3.69 -1.90 0.98
N LEU A 54 3.73 -0.57 0.93
CA LEU A 54 2.66 0.29 1.45
C LEU A 54 1.31 -0.06 0.81
N GLY A 55 1.27 -0.19 -0.52
CA GLY A 55 0.08 -0.59 -1.27
C GLY A 55 -0.49 -1.93 -0.81
N VAL A 56 0.37 -2.94 -0.58
CA VAL A 56 -0.06 -4.25 -0.03
C VAL A 56 -0.67 -4.10 1.36
N LEU A 57 -0.08 -3.30 2.23
CA LEU A 57 -0.58 -3.13 3.60
C LEU A 57 -1.92 -2.39 3.61
N ILE A 58 -2.11 -1.37 2.77
CA ILE A 58 -3.37 -0.64 2.63
C ILE A 58 -4.46 -1.58 2.11
N ILE A 59 -4.24 -2.25 0.96
CA ILE A 59 -5.24 -3.13 0.35
C ILE A 59 -5.61 -4.28 1.28
N ARG A 60 -4.65 -4.84 2.01
CA ARG A 60 -4.91 -5.86 3.03
C ARG A 60 -5.86 -5.35 4.10
N GLY A 61 -5.63 -4.15 4.65
CA GLY A 61 -6.51 -3.52 5.64
C GLY A 61 -7.92 -3.32 5.10
N MET A 62 -8.05 -2.83 3.87
CA MET A 62 -9.34 -2.62 3.20
C MET A 62 -10.11 -3.94 3.00
N LEU A 63 -9.43 -5.00 2.53
CA LEU A 63 -10.05 -6.31 2.28
C LEU A 63 -10.48 -7.00 3.58
N LEU A 64 -9.70 -6.90 4.65
CA LEU A 64 -10.03 -7.48 5.96
C LEU A 64 -11.24 -6.78 6.58
N ASN A 65 -11.39 -5.50 6.39
CA ASN A 65 -12.57 -4.73 6.80
C ASN A 65 -13.73 -4.80 5.80
N ARG A 66 -13.61 -5.60 4.73
CA ARG A 66 -14.64 -5.79 3.70
C ARG A 66 -15.09 -4.47 3.05
N ILE A 67 -14.17 -3.52 2.91
CA ILE A 67 -14.47 -2.23 2.30
C ILE A 67 -14.74 -2.43 0.81
N ASN A 68 -15.89 -1.92 0.36
CA ASN A 68 -16.24 -1.94 -1.06
C ASN A 68 -15.25 -1.08 -1.84
N ARG A 69 -14.90 -1.53 -3.07
CA ARG A 69 -13.94 -0.84 -3.94
C ARG A 69 -12.56 -0.67 -3.28
N ALA A 70 -12.12 -1.69 -2.51
CA ALA A 70 -10.87 -1.67 -1.76
C ALA A 70 -9.66 -1.19 -2.59
N LEU A 71 -9.56 -1.60 -3.87
CA LEU A 71 -8.47 -1.17 -4.75
C LEU A 71 -8.52 0.34 -5.04
N ILE A 72 -9.69 0.90 -5.27
CA ILE A 72 -9.86 2.34 -5.51
C ILE A 72 -9.41 3.14 -4.29
N TRP A 73 -9.85 2.77 -3.09
CA TRP A 73 -9.44 3.44 -1.87
C TRP A 73 -7.95 3.28 -1.59
N THR A 74 -7.37 2.13 -1.92
CA THR A 74 -5.93 1.92 -1.83
C THR A 74 -5.18 2.89 -2.72
N MET A 75 -5.61 3.07 -3.97
CA MET A 75 -5.00 4.02 -4.90
C MET A 75 -5.15 5.46 -4.44
N ILE A 76 -6.34 5.85 -3.98
CA ILE A 76 -6.57 7.22 -3.48
C ILE A 76 -5.67 7.52 -2.29
N ILE A 77 -5.65 6.66 -1.27
CA ILE A 77 -4.85 6.87 -0.06
C ILE A 77 -3.36 6.85 -0.39
N GLY A 78 -2.90 5.86 -1.14
CA GLY A 78 -1.50 5.69 -1.47
C GLY A 78 -0.95 6.81 -2.36
N ALA A 79 -1.67 7.17 -3.44
CA ALA A 79 -1.24 8.24 -4.34
C ALA A 79 -1.30 9.63 -3.66
N THR A 80 -2.29 9.87 -2.80
CA THR A 80 -2.32 11.10 -2.00
C THR A 80 -1.12 11.17 -1.06
N PHE A 81 -0.78 10.07 -0.41
CA PHE A 81 0.39 10.02 0.48
C PHE A 81 1.69 10.21 -0.30
N ALA A 82 1.87 9.55 -1.45
CA ALA A 82 3.03 9.74 -2.33
C ALA A 82 3.19 11.22 -2.74
N MET A 83 2.11 11.87 -3.15
CA MET A 83 2.12 13.30 -3.49
C MET A 83 2.52 14.18 -2.31
N LEU A 84 2.03 13.87 -1.11
CA LEU A 84 2.36 14.62 0.10
C LEU A 84 3.81 14.39 0.52
N ASP A 85 4.36 13.19 0.32
CA ASP A 85 5.75 12.86 0.61
C ASP A 85 6.69 13.64 -0.30
N GLU A 86 6.43 13.66 -1.62
CA GLU A 86 7.21 14.47 -2.58
C GLU A 86 7.12 15.97 -2.27
N TRP A 87 5.92 16.45 -1.93
CA TRP A 87 5.75 17.84 -1.53
C TRP A 87 6.54 18.16 -0.25
N HIS A 88 6.55 17.25 0.72
CA HIS A 88 7.36 17.41 1.94
C HIS A 88 8.86 17.47 1.60
N GLN A 89 9.35 16.55 0.76
CA GLN A 89 10.75 16.48 0.34
C GLN A 89 11.23 17.79 -0.32
N PHE A 90 10.36 18.49 -1.05
CA PHE A 90 10.66 19.79 -1.65
C PHE A 90 11.16 20.83 -0.64
N TYR A 91 10.74 20.73 0.62
CA TYR A 91 11.16 21.65 1.69
C TYR A 91 12.34 21.13 2.53
N VAL A 92 12.80 19.91 2.29
CA VAL A 92 13.91 19.31 3.06
C VAL A 92 15.23 19.60 2.36
N PRO A 93 16.19 20.28 3.04
CA PRO A 93 17.49 20.59 2.45
C PRO A 93 18.22 19.35 1.97
N GLY A 94 18.74 19.38 0.73
CA GLY A 94 19.46 18.26 0.12
C GLY A 94 18.58 17.13 -0.43
N ARG A 95 17.25 17.29 -0.46
CA ARG A 95 16.32 16.42 -1.16
C ARG A 95 15.82 17.11 -2.42
N ASP A 96 15.66 16.33 -3.48
CA ASP A 96 15.08 16.77 -4.75
C ASP A 96 13.71 16.09 -4.93
N ALA A 97 12.62 16.86 -4.80
CA ALA A 97 11.29 16.36 -5.14
C ALA A 97 11.24 16.05 -6.64
N SER A 98 10.81 14.86 -7.00
CA SER A 98 10.86 14.35 -8.35
C SER A 98 9.51 13.79 -8.81
N VAL A 99 9.02 14.27 -9.95
CA VAL A 99 7.83 13.69 -10.58
C VAL A 99 8.04 12.21 -10.93
N ASP A 100 9.27 11.82 -11.25
CA ASP A 100 9.60 10.43 -11.57
C ASP A 100 9.50 9.53 -10.33
N ASP A 101 9.84 10.04 -9.13
CA ASP A 101 9.74 9.30 -7.88
C ASP A 101 8.27 9.14 -7.50
N PHE A 102 7.45 10.18 -7.65
CA PHE A 102 5.99 10.07 -7.53
C PHE A 102 5.41 9.01 -8.48
N ILE A 103 5.87 8.97 -9.74
CA ILE A 103 5.42 7.95 -10.71
C ILE A 103 5.84 6.56 -10.24
N ALA A 104 7.08 6.38 -9.76
CA ALA A 104 7.56 5.10 -9.24
C ALA A 104 6.73 4.63 -8.04
N ASP A 105 6.39 5.54 -7.11
CA ASP A 105 5.54 5.27 -5.96
C ASP A 105 4.15 4.77 -6.36
N VAL A 106 3.48 5.51 -7.25
CA VAL A 106 2.13 5.16 -7.73
C VAL A 106 2.14 3.83 -8.48
N LEU A 107 3.15 3.57 -9.31
CA LEU A 107 3.32 2.30 -10.00
C LEU A 107 3.60 1.14 -9.03
N GLY A 108 4.39 1.38 -7.99
CA GLY A 108 4.63 0.42 -6.91
C GLY A 108 3.33 0.05 -6.20
N ILE A 109 2.58 1.06 -5.73
CA ILE A 109 1.26 0.87 -5.08
C ILE A 109 0.33 0.06 -5.98
N LEU A 110 0.18 0.46 -7.24
CA LEU A 110 -0.72 -0.19 -8.18
C LEU A 110 -0.32 -1.66 -8.40
N THR A 111 0.93 -1.90 -8.76
CA THR A 111 1.44 -3.23 -9.10
C THR A 111 1.26 -4.22 -7.95
N PHE A 112 1.76 -3.87 -6.78
CA PHE A 112 1.76 -4.77 -5.63
C PHE A 112 0.37 -4.96 -5.03
N SER A 113 -0.46 -3.91 -4.99
CA SER A 113 -1.84 -4.05 -4.52
C SER A 113 -2.69 -4.90 -5.45
N MET A 114 -2.51 -4.81 -6.78
CA MET A 114 -3.20 -5.68 -7.74
C MET A 114 -2.79 -7.16 -7.59
N ILE A 115 -1.49 -7.43 -7.43
CA ILE A 115 -0.98 -8.79 -7.20
C ILE A 115 -1.61 -9.37 -5.92
N TYR A 116 -1.58 -8.59 -4.82
CA TYR A 116 -2.17 -9.03 -3.55
C TYR A 116 -3.69 -9.22 -3.64
N TYR A 117 -4.40 -8.34 -4.33
CA TYR A 117 -5.84 -8.44 -4.56
C TYR A 117 -6.20 -9.74 -5.28
N GLY A 118 -5.50 -10.05 -6.36
CA GLY A 118 -5.68 -11.30 -7.10
C GLY A 118 -5.40 -12.55 -6.26
N TYR A 119 -4.29 -12.56 -5.51
CA TYR A 119 -3.96 -13.63 -4.57
C TYR A 119 -5.05 -13.84 -3.51
N TYR A 120 -5.52 -12.76 -2.88
CA TYR A 120 -6.56 -12.80 -1.85
C TYR A 120 -7.86 -13.43 -2.38
N HIS A 121 -8.33 -13.00 -3.54
CA HIS A 121 -9.55 -13.53 -4.15
C HIS A 121 -9.41 -14.98 -4.58
N LYS A 122 -8.25 -15.37 -5.13
CA LYS A 122 -7.96 -16.78 -5.49
C LYS A 122 -7.97 -17.66 -4.24
N LYS A 123 -7.32 -17.25 -3.16
CA LYS A 123 -7.31 -17.96 -1.88
C LYS A 123 -8.71 -18.12 -1.30
N LYS A 124 -9.50 -17.03 -1.28
CA LYS A 124 -10.88 -17.06 -0.80
C LYS A 124 -11.76 -18.00 -1.61
N ARG A 125 -11.64 -18.01 -2.94
CA ARG A 125 -12.38 -18.89 -3.83
C ARG A 125 -12.05 -20.36 -3.54
N ARG A 126 -10.77 -20.70 -3.40
CA ARG A 126 -10.34 -22.07 -3.07
C ARG A 126 -10.92 -22.55 -1.73
N ALA A 127 -10.88 -21.70 -0.72
CA ALA A 127 -11.45 -22.03 0.60
C ALA A 127 -12.96 -22.30 0.55
N LEU A 128 -13.70 -21.58 -0.30
CA LEU A 128 -15.14 -21.79 -0.49
C LEU A 128 -15.44 -23.11 -1.22
N VAL A 129 -14.64 -23.49 -2.20
CA VAL A 129 -14.79 -24.77 -2.92
C VAL A 129 -14.54 -25.94 -1.98
N LEU A 130 -13.43 -25.93 -1.24
CA LEU A 130 -13.10 -26.98 -0.27
C LEU A 130 -14.18 -27.12 0.81
N LYS A 131 -14.72 -26.02 1.31
CA LYS A 131 -15.81 -26.05 2.28
C LYS A 131 -17.06 -26.72 1.72
N LYS A 132 -17.40 -26.45 0.46
CA LYS A 132 -18.56 -27.05 -0.21
C LYS A 132 -18.40 -28.58 -0.43
N GLU A 133 -17.16 -29.03 -0.66
CA GLU A 133 -16.85 -30.46 -0.85
C GLU A 133 -16.87 -31.24 0.47
N THR A 134 -16.63 -30.56 1.60
CA THR A 134 -16.60 -31.20 2.93
C THR A 134 -17.93 -31.16 3.68
N GLU A 135 -18.89 -30.35 3.25
CA GLU A 135 -20.25 -30.37 3.82
C GLU A 135 -21.04 -31.52 3.18
N PRO A 136 -21.47 -32.59 3.95
CA PRO A 136 -22.29 -33.65 3.40
C PRO A 136 -23.62 -33.03 2.91
N SER A 137 -24.05 -33.47 1.70
CA SER A 137 -25.38 -33.16 1.18
C SER A 137 -26.42 -33.73 2.16
N VAL A 138 -27.00 -32.84 3.00
CA VAL A 138 -28.18 -33.22 3.78
C VAL A 138 -29.34 -33.33 2.79
N SER A 139 -29.60 -34.56 2.37
CA SER A 139 -30.81 -34.94 1.63
C SER A 139 -31.97 -35.20 2.59
#